data_fc6ca06218630e7ba3b8014f32e7c525
#
_entry.id   fc6ca06218630e7ba3b8014f32e7c525
#
_cell.length_a   1.000
_cell.length_b   1.000
_cell.length_c   1.000
_cell.angle_alpha   90.00
_cell.angle_beta   90.00
_cell.angle_gamma   90.00
#
_symmetry.space_group_name_H-M   'P 1'
#
loop_
_entity.id
_entity.type
_entity.pdbx_description
1 polymer ?
#
loop_
_entity_poly.entity_id
_entity_poly.type
_entity_poly.pdbx_seq_one_letter_code
_entity_poly.pdbx_strand_id
1 'polypeptide(L)'
;MAIVRWDPFREFAQLQDRLNRVIGEGYGRTTADEGFMTNGEWVPPVDIYADGDQELVLKAELPEMTLEDIDVSVDNGALTIKGEKKFSKDLKQEQFRRIERHYGAFSRSFSLPPTVDPHKVEAEYKQGVLTVRLPLREEAKPRQIKVNVTA
;
A
#
# COMPACT_ATOMS: atom_id res chain seq x y z
N MET A 1 16.25 -14.18 -30.27
CA MET A 1 16.45 -13.14 -29.23
C MET A 1 15.20 -13.04 -28.40
N ALA A 2 15.28 -13.38 -27.14
CA ALA A 2 14.13 -13.27 -26.24
C ALA A 2 13.96 -11.79 -25.84
N ILE A 3 12.83 -11.19 -26.17
CA ILE A 3 12.45 -9.86 -25.70
C ILE A 3 12.11 -10.02 -24.23
N VAL A 4 12.99 -9.59 -23.36
CA VAL A 4 12.70 -9.49 -21.92
C VAL A 4 11.73 -8.32 -21.76
N ARG A 5 10.45 -8.63 -21.63
CA ARG A 5 9.44 -7.65 -21.25
C ARG A 5 9.77 -7.17 -19.85
N TRP A 6 10.17 -5.92 -19.73
CA TRP A 6 10.37 -5.30 -18.43
C TRP A 6 9.01 -5.19 -17.74
N ASP A 7 8.87 -5.88 -16.61
CA ASP A 7 7.65 -5.91 -15.80
C ASP A 7 7.97 -5.31 -14.44
N PRO A 8 7.56 -4.05 -14.17
CA PRO A 8 7.82 -3.37 -12.91
C PRO A 8 7.22 -4.10 -11.71
N PHE A 9 6.19 -4.93 -11.93
CA PHE A 9 5.56 -5.73 -10.88
C PHE A 9 6.42 -6.91 -10.46
N ARG A 10 7.22 -7.44 -11.37
CA ARG A 10 8.17 -8.51 -11.07
C ARG A 10 9.29 -8.05 -10.14
N GLU A 11 9.73 -6.81 -10.30
CA GLU A 11 10.70 -6.20 -9.38
C GLU A 11 10.09 -5.92 -8.00
N PHE A 12 8.82 -5.51 -7.96
CA PHE A 12 8.08 -5.32 -6.71
C PHE A 12 7.88 -6.66 -5.97
N ALA A 13 7.47 -7.69 -6.67
CA ALA A 13 7.32 -9.04 -6.10
C ALA A 13 8.66 -9.61 -5.61
N GLN A 14 9.75 -9.39 -6.33
CA GLN A 14 11.10 -9.83 -5.93
C GLN A 14 11.64 -9.05 -4.71
N LEU A 15 11.32 -7.78 -4.60
CA LEU A 15 11.68 -6.97 -3.44
C LEU A 15 10.91 -7.43 -2.20
N GLN A 16 9.63 -7.75 -2.37
CA GLN A 16 8.77 -8.31 -1.32
C GLN A 16 9.29 -9.68 -0.86
N ASP A 17 9.69 -10.56 -1.78
CA ASP A 17 10.27 -11.87 -1.44
C ASP A 17 11.62 -11.77 -0.72
N ARG A 18 12.47 -10.81 -1.09
CA ARG A 18 13.76 -10.59 -0.41
C ARG A 18 13.59 -10.09 1.02
N LEU A 19 12.63 -9.22 1.26
CA LEU A 19 12.35 -8.71 2.60
C LEU A 19 11.65 -9.73 3.49
N ASN A 20 10.72 -10.50 2.95
CA ASN A 20 10.10 -11.61 3.68
C ASN A 20 11.16 -12.64 4.14
N ARG A 21 12.22 -12.84 3.36
CA ARG A 21 13.31 -13.75 3.72
C ARG A 21 14.22 -13.20 4.84
N VAL A 22 14.46 -11.88 4.85
CA VAL A 22 15.30 -11.22 5.87
C VAL A 22 14.56 -11.07 7.22
N ILE A 23 13.25 -10.86 7.19
CA ILE A 23 12.41 -10.69 8.39
C ILE A 23 11.99 -12.06 8.98
N GLY A 24 11.84 -13.09 8.13
CA GLY A 24 11.43 -14.44 8.54
C GLY A 24 12.44 -15.19 9.42
N GLU A 25 13.71 -14.81 9.42
CA GLU A 25 14.75 -15.45 10.25
C GLU A 25 14.95 -14.80 11.62
N GLY A 26 14.32 -13.67 11.93
CA GLY A 26 14.63 -12.88 13.13
C GLY A 26 13.57 -12.78 14.23
N TYR A 27 12.29 -13.02 13.95
CA TYR A 27 11.25 -12.91 14.99
C TYR A 27 10.10 -13.91 14.76
N GLY A 28 9.80 -14.67 15.83
CA GLY A 28 8.84 -15.75 15.85
C GLY A 28 7.43 -15.36 15.43
N ARG A 29 6.85 -16.23 14.60
CA ARG A 29 5.43 -16.50 14.33
C ARG A 29 4.44 -15.38 14.66
N THR A 30 4.31 -14.46 13.75
CA THR A 30 3.04 -13.85 13.42
C THR A 30 2.83 -14.03 11.91
N THR A 31 1.64 -14.45 11.53
CA THR A 31 1.20 -14.79 10.17
C THR A 31 1.85 -13.92 9.12
N ALA A 32 2.82 -14.51 8.40
CA ALA A 32 3.55 -13.88 7.31
C ALA A 32 2.62 -13.88 6.10
N ASP A 33 1.86 -12.85 6.00
CA ASP A 33 1.37 -12.30 4.74
C ASP A 33 0.91 -10.88 5.06
N GLU A 34 1.50 -9.89 4.44
CA GLU A 34 1.02 -8.52 4.46
C GLU A 34 1.94 -7.45 5.04
N GLY A 35 2.37 -6.60 4.12
CA GLY A 35 2.69 -5.23 4.39
C GLY A 35 3.98 -4.99 5.18
N PHE A 36 4.84 -4.33 4.57
CA PHE A 36 6.24 -4.10 4.83
C PHE A 36 6.66 -3.68 6.24
N MET A 37 5.85 -3.02 7.00
CA MET A 37 5.95 -2.80 8.45
C MET A 37 4.56 -2.48 8.98
N THR A 38 4.05 -3.35 9.82
CA THR A 38 2.82 -3.08 10.54
C THR A 38 3.15 -2.86 12.01
N ASN A 39 2.89 -1.66 12.50
CA ASN A 39 2.92 -1.35 13.92
C ASN A 39 1.52 -0.89 14.33
N GLY A 40 0.97 -1.51 15.37
CA GLY A 40 -0.31 -1.07 15.90
C GLY A 40 -1.14 -2.21 16.46
N GLU A 41 -2.25 -1.85 17.07
CA GLU A 41 -3.23 -2.80 17.65
C GLU A 41 -4.14 -3.40 16.59
N TRP A 42 -4.18 -2.79 15.41
CA TRP A 42 -5.03 -3.17 14.28
C TRP A 42 -4.27 -3.05 12.96
N VAL A 43 -4.53 -3.98 12.05
CA VAL A 43 -3.92 -3.99 10.71
C VAL A 43 -5.04 -3.89 9.66
N PRO A 44 -5.22 -2.73 9.02
CA PRO A 44 -6.22 -2.60 7.96
C PRO A 44 -5.85 -3.41 6.73
N PRO A 45 -6.81 -4.13 6.11
CA PRO A 45 -6.62 -4.81 4.83
C PRO A 45 -6.25 -3.81 3.72
N VAL A 46 -5.34 -4.21 2.84
CA VAL A 46 -4.85 -3.38 1.73
C VAL A 46 -4.68 -4.21 0.48
N ASP A 47 -5.18 -3.69 -0.63
CA ASP A 47 -4.89 -4.18 -1.97
C ASP A 47 -3.98 -3.20 -2.72
N ILE A 48 -2.99 -3.71 -3.45
CA ILE A 48 -2.15 -2.92 -4.34
C ILE A 48 -2.16 -3.57 -5.72
N TYR A 49 -2.51 -2.77 -6.74
CA TYR A 49 -2.59 -3.25 -8.11
C TYR A 49 -2.14 -2.17 -9.10
N ALA A 50 -1.85 -2.59 -10.34
CA ALA A 50 -1.61 -1.67 -11.44
C ALA A 50 -2.92 -1.26 -12.10
N ASP A 51 -3.07 0.01 -12.37
CA ASP A 51 -4.11 0.53 -13.23
C ASP A 51 -3.49 0.93 -14.58
N GLY A 52 -3.54 -0.02 -15.49
CA GLY A 52 -2.81 0.08 -16.75
C GLY A 52 -1.29 0.09 -16.57
N ASP A 53 -0.59 0.78 -17.50
CA ASP A 53 0.87 0.91 -17.51
C ASP A 53 1.35 2.24 -16.90
N GLN A 54 0.47 2.99 -16.25
CA GLN A 54 0.76 4.38 -15.89
C GLN A 54 0.78 4.65 -14.40
N GLU A 55 0.09 3.87 -13.59
CA GLU A 55 0.04 4.06 -12.16
C GLU A 55 -0.15 2.77 -11.37
N LEU A 56 0.26 2.81 -10.11
CA LEU A 56 -0.13 1.86 -9.09
C LEU A 56 -1.27 2.45 -8.26
N VAL A 57 -2.17 1.60 -7.83
CA VAL A 57 -3.27 2.00 -6.95
C VAL A 57 -3.21 1.15 -5.69
N LEU A 58 -3.20 1.81 -4.54
CA LEU A 58 -3.36 1.18 -3.24
C LEU A 58 -4.75 1.49 -2.71
N LYS A 59 -5.46 0.47 -2.24
CA LYS A 59 -6.72 0.62 -1.52
C LYS A 59 -6.62 0.03 -0.12
N ALA A 60 -6.97 0.82 0.89
CA ALA A 60 -7.01 0.38 2.29
C ALA A 60 -8.43 0.47 2.85
N GLU A 61 -8.88 -0.58 3.53
CA GLU A 61 -10.17 -0.57 4.21
C GLU A 61 -10.05 0.08 5.59
N LEU A 62 -10.62 1.28 5.72
CA LEU A 62 -10.60 2.09 6.93
C LEU A 62 -12.03 2.50 7.35
N PRO A 63 -12.93 1.54 7.62
CA PRO A 63 -14.33 1.84 7.86
C PRO A 63 -14.53 2.64 9.16
N GLU A 64 -15.50 3.55 9.14
CA GLU A 64 -15.89 4.38 10.29
C GLU A 64 -14.77 5.30 10.83
N MET A 65 -13.88 5.74 9.96
CA MET A 65 -12.89 6.76 10.27
C MET A 65 -13.26 8.10 9.64
N THR A 66 -12.70 9.16 10.13
CA THR A 66 -12.77 10.50 9.53
C THR A 66 -11.44 10.86 8.87
N LEU A 67 -11.43 11.87 8.01
CA LEU A 67 -10.18 12.35 7.41
C LEU A 67 -9.15 12.82 8.45
N GLU A 68 -9.63 13.32 9.61
CA GLU A 68 -8.77 13.77 10.71
C GLU A 68 -8.08 12.60 11.44
N ASP A 69 -8.61 11.40 11.31
CA ASP A 69 -8.07 10.18 11.93
C ASP A 69 -7.08 9.44 11.02
N ILE A 70 -6.83 9.93 9.80
CA ILE A 70 -6.00 9.29 8.78
C ILE A 70 -4.88 10.23 8.35
N ASP A 71 -3.64 9.77 8.42
CA ASP A 71 -2.46 10.45 7.91
C ASP A 71 -1.79 9.61 6.82
N VAL A 72 -1.50 10.24 5.69
CA VAL A 72 -0.82 9.61 4.54
C VAL A 72 0.40 10.42 4.20
N SER A 73 1.57 9.81 4.21
CA SER A 73 2.83 10.47 3.89
C SER A 73 3.70 9.64 2.96
N VAL A 74 4.49 10.33 2.14
CA VAL A 74 5.53 9.71 1.32
C VAL A 74 6.87 10.33 1.72
N ASP A 75 7.76 9.50 2.22
CA ASP A 75 9.10 9.92 2.62
C ASP A 75 10.11 8.82 2.32
N ASN A 76 11.31 9.20 1.86
CA ASN A 76 12.43 8.30 1.59
C ASN A 76 12.05 7.07 0.74
N GLY A 77 11.15 7.22 -0.24
CA GLY A 77 10.71 6.12 -1.10
C GLY A 77 9.76 5.15 -0.41
N ALA A 78 9.12 5.55 0.69
CA ALA A 78 8.11 4.78 1.37
C ALA A 78 6.80 5.58 1.48
N LEU A 79 5.68 4.92 1.18
CA LEU A 79 4.33 5.39 1.49
C LEU A 79 3.97 4.88 2.88
N THR A 80 3.60 5.79 3.77
CA THR A 80 3.14 5.44 5.12
C THR A 80 1.72 5.91 5.32
N ILE A 81 0.86 5.01 5.79
CA ILE A 81 -0.52 5.26 6.16
C ILE A 81 -0.64 5.00 7.66
N LYS A 82 -1.05 6.01 8.41
CA LYS A 82 -1.25 5.93 9.86
C LYS A 82 -2.65 6.39 10.21
N GLY A 83 -3.14 5.93 11.34
CA GLY A 83 -4.41 6.40 11.86
C GLY A 83 -4.79 5.72 13.15
N GLU A 84 -5.95 6.12 13.67
CA GLU A 84 -6.53 5.53 14.87
C GLU A 84 -8.03 5.32 14.67
N LYS A 85 -8.45 4.06 14.70
CA LYS A 85 -9.87 3.71 14.72
C LYS A 85 -10.38 3.72 16.15
N LYS A 86 -11.07 4.80 16.49
CA LYS A 86 -11.55 5.02 17.84
C LYS A 86 -12.69 4.08 18.21
N PHE A 87 -12.65 3.58 19.42
CA PHE A 87 -13.79 2.87 20.00
C PHE A 87 -14.93 3.85 20.24
N SER A 88 -16.20 3.44 20.03
CA SER A 88 -17.35 4.30 20.26
C SER A 88 -17.39 4.78 21.71
N LYS A 89 -17.40 6.10 21.91
CA LYS A 89 -17.47 6.70 23.25
C LYS A 89 -18.84 6.54 23.92
N ASP A 90 -19.86 6.22 23.12
CA ASP A 90 -21.24 6.17 23.59
C ASP A 90 -21.64 4.81 24.19
N LEU A 91 -20.81 3.79 23.99
CA LEU A 91 -21.05 2.43 24.46
C LEU A 91 -20.05 2.03 25.54
N LYS A 92 -20.54 1.63 26.69
CA LYS A 92 -19.69 1.04 27.73
C LYS A 92 -19.36 -0.41 27.38
N GLN A 93 -18.18 -0.83 27.76
CA GLN A 93 -17.69 -2.20 27.45
C GLN A 93 -18.65 -3.30 27.98
N GLU A 94 -19.32 -3.05 29.07
CA GLU A 94 -20.32 -3.92 29.70
C GLU A 94 -21.58 -4.13 28.86
N GLN A 95 -21.86 -3.24 27.89
CA GLN A 95 -23.01 -3.29 27.01
C GLN A 95 -22.80 -4.23 25.81
N PHE A 96 -21.55 -4.59 25.53
CA PHE A 96 -21.23 -5.48 24.45
C PHE A 96 -21.51 -6.94 24.83
N ARG A 97 -22.15 -7.65 23.93
CA ARG A 97 -22.33 -9.12 24.02
C ARG A 97 -21.24 -9.85 23.26
N ARG A 98 -20.65 -9.19 22.24
CA ARG A 98 -19.59 -9.72 21.40
C ARG A 98 -18.84 -8.56 20.76
N ILE A 99 -17.53 -8.64 20.72
CA ILE A 99 -16.64 -7.70 20.05
C ILE A 99 -15.77 -8.50 19.08
N GLU A 100 -15.97 -8.30 17.78
CA GLU A 100 -15.18 -8.93 16.70
C GLU A 100 -14.46 -7.87 15.85
N ARG A 101 -14.85 -6.61 16.01
CA ARG A 101 -14.27 -5.49 15.28
C ARG A 101 -12.98 -5.05 15.94
N HIS A 102 -12.02 -4.69 15.12
CA HIS A 102 -10.74 -4.18 15.59
C HIS A 102 -10.78 -2.67 15.74
N TYR A 103 -10.11 -2.16 16.76
CA TYR A 103 -9.96 -0.75 17.09
C TYR A 103 -8.51 -0.45 17.45
N GLY A 104 -8.18 0.82 17.56
CA GLY A 104 -6.87 1.28 17.98
C GLY A 104 -6.06 1.91 16.87
N ALA A 105 -4.82 2.23 17.20
CA ALA A 105 -3.88 2.83 16.28
C ALA A 105 -3.32 1.81 15.30
N PHE A 106 -3.05 2.26 14.08
CA PHE A 106 -2.35 1.47 13.07
C PHE A 106 -1.31 2.31 12.34
N SER A 107 -0.31 1.64 11.82
CA SER A 107 0.67 2.22 10.90
C SER A 107 1.08 1.17 9.89
N ARG A 108 0.92 1.48 8.60
CA ARG A 108 1.33 0.62 7.48
C ARG A 108 2.29 1.39 6.60
N SER A 109 3.44 0.80 6.29
CA SER A 109 4.44 1.38 5.40
C SER A 109 4.73 0.44 4.23
N PHE A 110 4.80 1.03 3.03
CA PHE A 110 5.02 0.31 1.78
C PHE A 110 6.20 0.95 1.04
N SER A 111 7.20 0.16 0.70
CA SER A 111 8.28 0.64 -0.16
C SER A 111 7.75 0.94 -1.56
N LEU A 112 8.03 2.14 -2.05
CA LEU A 112 7.65 2.54 -3.40
C LEU A 112 8.75 2.17 -4.38
N PRO A 113 8.42 1.61 -5.55
CA PRO A 113 9.36 1.47 -6.65
C PRO A 113 9.95 2.83 -7.03
N PRO A 114 11.22 2.91 -7.45
CA PRO A 114 11.84 4.17 -7.90
C PRO A 114 11.17 4.76 -9.14
N THR A 115 10.35 3.96 -9.81
CA THR A 115 9.53 4.35 -10.95
C THR A 115 8.33 5.22 -10.59
N VAL A 116 7.91 5.24 -9.33
CA VAL A 116 6.81 6.09 -8.85
C VAL A 116 7.29 7.53 -8.73
N ASP A 117 6.45 8.47 -9.15
CA ASP A 117 6.66 9.91 -8.94
C ASP A 117 6.04 10.32 -7.58
N PRO A 118 6.86 10.55 -6.55
CA PRO A 118 6.35 10.86 -5.21
C PRO A 118 5.65 12.23 -5.13
N HIS A 119 5.91 13.13 -6.10
CA HIS A 119 5.32 14.46 -6.13
C HIS A 119 3.92 14.50 -6.72
N LYS A 120 3.51 13.40 -7.36
CA LYS A 120 2.19 13.27 -8.00
C LYS A 120 1.29 12.26 -7.30
N VAL A 121 1.64 11.85 -6.09
CA VAL A 121 0.81 10.95 -5.29
C VAL A 121 -0.46 11.67 -4.85
N GLU A 122 -1.60 11.04 -5.08
CA GLU A 122 -2.91 11.53 -4.69
C GLU A 122 -3.61 10.52 -3.79
N ALA A 123 -4.35 11.01 -2.80
CA ALA A 123 -5.11 10.17 -1.89
C ALA A 123 -6.56 10.67 -1.80
N GLU A 124 -7.51 9.74 -1.88
CA GLU A 124 -8.94 9.98 -1.73
C GLU A 124 -9.52 9.00 -0.69
N TYR A 125 -10.31 9.52 0.24
CA TYR A 125 -11.05 8.68 1.19
C TYR A 125 -12.54 8.79 0.96
N LYS A 126 -13.17 7.65 0.65
CA LYS A 126 -14.59 7.59 0.33
C LYS A 126 -15.20 6.27 0.79
N GLN A 127 -16.36 6.34 1.46
CA GLN A 127 -17.14 5.16 1.88
C GLN A 127 -16.33 4.14 2.70
N GLY A 128 -15.41 4.62 3.55
CA GLY A 128 -14.58 3.74 4.37
C GLY A 128 -13.37 3.12 3.65
N VAL A 129 -13.08 3.55 2.42
CA VAL A 129 -11.93 3.10 1.65
C VAL A 129 -11.02 4.27 1.34
N LEU A 130 -9.76 4.15 1.72
CA LEU A 130 -8.69 5.05 1.30
C LEU A 130 -8.10 4.51 0.00
N THR A 131 -8.13 5.31 -1.04
CA THR A 131 -7.50 5.02 -2.33
C THR A 131 -6.30 5.95 -2.50
N VAL A 132 -5.12 5.39 -2.69
CA VAL A 132 -3.89 6.14 -2.98
C VAL A 132 -3.44 5.81 -4.38
N ARG A 133 -3.34 6.84 -5.25
CA ARG A 133 -2.84 6.75 -6.61
C ARG A 133 -1.36 7.10 -6.65
N LEU A 134 -0.58 6.26 -7.26
CA LEU A 134 0.88 6.32 -7.32
C LEU A 134 1.31 6.36 -8.80
N PRO A 135 1.27 7.53 -9.45
CA PRO A 135 1.64 7.66 -10.86
C PRO A 135 3.11 7.29 -11.10
N LEU A 136 3.37 6.65 -12.23
CA LEU A 136 4.74 6.36 -12.66
C LEU A 136 5.35 7.59 -13.33
N ARG A 137 6.66 7.74 -13.16
CA ARG A 137 7.46 8.77 -13.87
C ARG A 137 7.36 8.57 -15.37
N GLU A 138 7.34 9.65 -16.14
CA GLU A 138 7.25 9.60 -17.60
C GLU A 138 8.39 8.77 -18.23
N GLU A 139 9.58 8.82 -17.66
CA GLU A 139 10.75 8.06 -18.12
C GLU A 139 10.60 6.55 -17.88
N ALA A 140 9.75 6.16 -16.94
CA ALA A 140 9.48 4.76 -16.60
C ALA A 140 8.33 4.15 -17.41
N LYS A 141 7.57 4.97 -18.16
CA LYS A 141 6.47 4.51 -18.99
C LYS A 141 6.98 3.80 -20.25
N PRO A 142 6.33 2.72 -20.71
CA PRO A 142 6.71 2.04 -21.94
C PRO A 142 6.67 3.01 -23.13
N ARG A 143 7.78 3.11 -23.86
CA ARG A 143 7.82 3.88 -25.11
C ARG A 143 7.66 2.95 -26.31
N GLN A 144 6.69 3.21 -27.17
CA GLN A 144 6.61 2.57 -28.46
C GLN A 144 7.64 3.16 -29.41
N ILE A 145 8.57 2.31 -29.88
CA ILE A 145 9.55 2.69 -30.90
C ILE A 145 8.96 2.30 -32.26
N LYS A 146 8.69 3.28 -33.13
CA LYS A 146 8.34 3.00 -34.52
C LYS A 146 9.61 2.59 -35.29
N VAL A 147 9.62 1.37 -35.79
CA VAL A 147 10.68 0.91 -36.69
C VAL A 147 10.33 1.37 -38.10
N ASN A 148 11.13 2.25 -38.68
CA ASN A 148 11.02 2.60 -40.08
C ASN A 148 11.82 1.57 -40.90
N VAL A 149 11.15 0.84 -41.77
CA VAL A 149 11.79 -0.03 -42.75
C VAL A 149 12.14 0.84 -43.97
N THR A 150 13.44 1.05 -44.18
CA THR A 150 13.95 1.61 -45.43
C THR A 150 14.11 0.47 -46.42
N ALA A 151 13.38 0.52 -47.53
CA ALA A 151 13.51 -0.42 -48.62
C ALA A 151 14.83 -0.21 -49.39
#